data_bf544abe12b930d7d255d309ebabaa85
#
_entry.id   bf544abe12b930d7d255d309ebabaa85
#
_cell.length_a   1.000
_cell.length_b   1.000
_cell.length_c   1.000
_cell.angle_alpha   90.00
_cell.angle_beta   90.00
_cell.angle_gamma   90.00
#
_symmetry.space_group_name_H-M   'P 1'
#
loop_
_entity.id
_entity.type
_entity.pdbx_description
1 polymer ?
#
loop_
_entity_poly.entity_id
_entity_poly.type
_entity_poly.pdbx_seq_one_letter_code
_entity_poly.pdbx_strand_id
1 'polypeptide(L)'
;ILRLVPGIFSSELKKPIYFLTGLCFLNITGSIVGDYILVQRLLVFLISILIIPIVAWWLRPNSQIYKIKSRLAFRLTIIFSSLVLFISLVSLVTNLIGISYLGYVLTYGMMNILYNTFGIYVIALVLEGFVVLLIRRRGAQSLHIVKSFSKKMERRIILFIHLYAIFFWLRMIFSTFGVSQYVWDWILQITEYSWTLGTIEIAVGAIFSFIIILIITIFMSRLVRTFLEVEIFTRLRLPRGVPGAISMLVRYAIIGIGSFLAISAIGIDLSRFGLLAGAMGVGLGFG
;
A
#
# COMPACT_ATOMS: atom_id res chain seq x y z
N ILE A 1 -7.24 16.44 -19.68
CA ILE A 1 -6.72 15.08 -19.60
C ILE A 1 -7.60 14.12 -20.39
N LEU A 2 -8.95 14.10 -20.21
CA LEU A 2 -9.88 13.22 -20.95
C LEU A 2 -9.94 13.45 -22.48
N ARG A 3 -9.54 14.62 -22.96
CA ARG A 3 -9.40 14.91 -24.39
C ARG A 3 -8.08 14.44 -25.01
N LEU A 4 -7.05 14.20 -24.18
CA LEU A 4 -5.70 13.84 -24.65
C LEU A 4 -5.51 12.33 -24.84
N VAL A 5 -6.42 11.49 -24.34
CA VAL A 5 -6.34 10.02 -24.49
C VAL A 5 -7.68 9.46 -24.98
N PRO A 6 -8.03 9.69 -26.26
CA PRO A 6 -9.23 9.12 -26.86
C PRO A 6 -9.02 7.61 -27.04
N GLY A 7 -9.58 6.80 -26.17
CA GLY A 7 -9.53 5.34 -26.30
C GLY A 7 -9.44 4.57 -24.97
N ILE A 8 -9.03 5.21 -23.87
CA ILE A 8 -8.95 4.53 -22.55
C ILE A 8 -10.34 4.36 -21.91
N PHE A 9 -11.28 5.28 -22.17
CA PHE A 9 -12.62 5.21 -21.61
C PHE A 9 -13.67 5.09 -22.71
N SER A 10 -14.57 4.12 -22.56
CA SER A 10 -15.77 4.03 -23.42
C SER A 10 -16.58 5.32 -23.32
N SER A 11 -17.26 5.68 -24.40
CA SER A 11 -18.11 6.90 -24.45
C SER A 11 -19.15 6.97 -23.32
N GLU A 12 -19.57 5.83 -22.83
CA GLU A 12 -20.54 5.66 -21.76
C GLU A 12 -19.98 6.01 -20.36
N LEU A 13 -18.67 5.85 -20.15
CA LEU A 13 -18.01 6.21 -18.88
C LEU A 13 -17.66 7.71 -18.78
N LYS A 14 -17.67 8.43 -19.88
CA LYS A 14 -17.35 9.87 -19.89
C LYS A 14 -18.34 10.69 -19.06
N LYS A 15 -19.64 10.43 -19.20
CA LYS A 15 -20.70 11.16 -18.46
C LYS A 15 -20.57 11.02 -16.93
N PRO A 16 -20.47 9.80 -16.37
CA PRO A 16 -20.25 9.66 -14.92
C PRO A 16 -18.93 10.28 -14.43
N ILE A 17 -17.86 10.23 -15.23
CA ILE A 17 -16.58 10.86 -14.85
C ILE A 17 -16.70 12.40 -14.77
N TYR A 18 -17.31 13.05 -15.76
CA TYR A 18 -17.54 14.50 -15.71
C TYR A 18 -18.39 14.90 -14.53
N PHE A 19 -19.42 14.12 -14.22
CA PHE A 19 -20.25 14.36 -13.07
C PHE A 19 -19.49 14.21 -11.75
N LEU A 20 -18.71 13.13 -11.63
CA LEU A 20 -17.87 12.90 -10.47
C LEU A 20 -16.85 14.05 -10.28
N THR A 21 -16.28 14.54 -11.36
CA THR A 21 -15.38 15.70 -11.34
C THR A 21 -16.09 16.97 -10.85
N GLY A 22 -17.34 17.20 -11.26
CA GLY A 22 -18.16 18.32 -10.76
C GLY A 22 -18.45 18.20 -9.27
N LEU A 23 -18.79 17.02 -8.79
CA LEU A 23 -18.99 16.75 -7.37
C LEU A 23 -17.69 16.93 -6.55
N CYS A 24 -16.54 16.50 -7.09
CA CYS A 24 -15.24 16.74 -6.48
C CYS A 24 -14.95 18.24 -6.33
N PHE A 25 -15.26 19.02 -7.36
CA PHE A 25 -15.09 20.48 -7.31
C PHE A 25 -15.97 21.11 -6.22
N LEU A 26 -17.24 20.71 -6.11
CA LEU A 26 -18.14 21.15 -5.04
C LEU A 26 -17.62 20.74 -3.66
N ASN A 27 -17.07 19.55 -3.52
CA ASN A 27 -16.50 19.08 -2.28
C ASN A 27 -15.27 19.91 -1.86
N ILE A 28 -14.36 20.19 -2.79
CA ILE A 28 -13.17 21.02 -2.54
C ILE A 28 -13.59 22.46 -2.17
N THR A 29 -14.56 23.02 -2.90
CA THR A 29 -15.10 24.35 -2.57
C THR A 29 -15.65 24.38 -1.15
N GLY A 30 -16.38 23.34 -0.75
CA GLY A 30 -16.92 23.23 0.60
C GLY A 30 -15.85 23.11 1.70
N SER A 31 -14.71 22.48 1.40
CA SER A 31 -13.60 22.42 2.38
C SER A 31 -12.89 23.77 2.55
N ILE A 32 -12.87 24.61 1.52
CA ILE A 32 -12.29 25.97 1.57
C ILE A 32 -13.21 26.94 2.32
N VAL A 33 -14.52 26.78 2.16
CA VAL A 33 -15.54 27.65 2.76
C VAL A 33 -16.03 27.11 4.12
N GLY A 34 -15.30 26.16 4.71
CA GLY A 34 -15.68 25.43 5.93
C GLY A 34 -15.99 26.30 7.17
N ASP A 35 -15.51 27.52 7.21
CA ASP A 35 -15.76 28.45 8.32
C ASP A 35 -17.23 29.00 8.35
N TYR A 36 -17.95 28.89 7.22
CA TYR A 36 -19.34 29.37 7.11
C TYR A 36 -20.34 28.21 7.21
N ILE A 37 -20.84 27.95 8.40
CA ILE A 37 -21.75 26.84 8.73
C ILE A 37 -22.96 26.75 7.77
N LEU A 38 -23.57 27.90 7.42
CA LEU A 38 -24.74 27.95 6.51
C LEU A 38 -24.35 27.47 5.08
N VAL A 39 -23.23 27.94 4.57
CA VAL A 39 -22.76 27.56 3.23
C VAL A 39 -22.39 26.07 3.21
N GLN A 40 -21.74 25.59 4.25
CA GLN A 40 -21.40 24.19 4.43
C GLN A 40 -22.65 23.29 4.42
N ARG A 41 -23.70 23.67 5.18
CA ARG A 41 -24.98 22.96 5.20
C ARG A 41 -25.66 22.92 3.84
N LEU A 42 -25.66 24.03 3.12
CA LEU A 42 -26.23 24.10 1.76
C LEU A 42 -25.47 23.21 0.78
N LEU A 43 -24.15 23.19 0.84
CA LEU A 43 -23.32 22.34 0.00
C LEU A 43 -23.54 20.84 0.29
N VAL A 44 -23.57 20.44 1.57
CA VAL A 44 -23.89 19.07 1.99
C VAL A 44 -25.26 18.65 1.48
N PHE A 45 -26.27 19.51 1.61
CA PHE A 45 -27.62 19.27 1.11
C PHE A 45 -27.63 19.09 -0.41
N LEU A 46 -27.00 19.99 -1.14
CA LEU A 46 -26.91 19.95 -2.60
C LEU A 46 -26.18 18.71 -3.10
N ILE A 47 -25.03 18.37 -2.51
CA ILE A 47 -24.27 17.17 -2.85
C ILE A 47 -25.11 15.91 -2.60
N SER A 48 -25.78 15.80 -1.44
CA SER A 48 -26.59 14.64 -1.09
C SER A 48 -27.78 14.47 -2.05
N ILE A 49 -28.47 15.56 -2.40
CA ILE A 49 -29.58 15.53 -3.36
C ILE A 49 -29.11 15.13 -4.75
N LEU A 50 -27.93 15.53 -5.17
CA LEU A 50 -27.40 15.18 -6.50
C LEU A 50 -26.94 13.70 -6.55
N ILE A 51 -26.35 13.18 -5.48
CA ILE A 51 -25.83 11.80 -5.45
C ILE A 51 -26.94 10.77 -5.43
N ILE A 52 -28.00 10.99 -4.61
CA ILE A 52 -29.08 10.00 -4.42
C ILE A 52 -29.69 9.53 -5.74
N PRO A 53 -30.20 10.42 -6.63
CA PRO A 53 -30.83 9.98 -7.87
C PRO A 53 -29.85 9.32 -8.83
N ILE A 54 -28.59 9.71 -8.80
CA ILE A 54 -27.56 9.13 -9.69
C ILE A 54 -27.20 7.73 -9.27
N VAL A 55 -26.97 7.51 -7.95
CA VAL A 55 -26.67 6.17 -7.44
C VAL A 55 -27.91 5.28 -7.58
N ALA A 56 -29.11 5.80 -7.33
CA ALA A 56 -30.34 5.06 -7.55
C ALA A 56 -30.54 4.69 -9.03
N TRP A 57 -30.23 5.58 -9.96
CA TRP A 57 -30.24 5.30 -11.40
C TRP A 57 -29.19 4.26 -11.78
N TRP A 58 -27.99 4.33 -11.18
CA TRP A 58 -26.90 3.39 -11.40
C TRP A 58 -27.24 1.98 -10.89
N LEU A 59 -28.02 1.85 -9.82
CA LEU A 59 -28.47 0.57 -9.25
C LEU A 59 -29.67 -0.06 -9.99
N ARG A 60 -30.24 0.60 -11.01
CA ARG A 60 -31.37 0.03 -11.78
C ARG A 60 -30.98 -1.24 -12.52
N PRO A 61 -31.93 -2.21 -12.70
CA PRO A 61 -31.65 -3.53 -13.30
C PRO A 61 -31.00 -3.49 -14.70
N ASN A 62 -31.21 -2.43 -15.48
CA ASN A 62 -30.66 -2.28 -16.83
C ASN A 62 -29.39 -1.42 -16.89
N SER A 63 -28.75 -1.15 -15.77
CA SER A 63 -27.54 -0.34 -15.73
C SER A 63 -26.29 -1.09 -16.18
N GLN A 64 -25.21 -0.35 -16.42
CA GLN A 64 -23.90 -0.89 -16.80
C GLN A 64 -23.30 -1.86 -15.77
N ILE A 65 -23.72 -1.77 -14.50
CA ILE A 65 -23.28 -2.68 -13.41
C ILE A 65 -23.60 -4.13 -13.78
N TYR A 66 -24.76 -4.39 -14.37
CA TYR A 66 -25.19 -5.74 -14.73
C TYR A 66 -24.43 -6.35 -15.91
N LYS A 67 -23.60 -5.56 -16.61
CA LYS A 67 -22.69 -6.03 -17.68
C LYS A 67 -21.35 -6.53 -17.14
N ILE A 68 -21.10 -6.41 -15.84
CA ILE A 68 -19.84 -6.85 -15.21
C ILE A 68 -19.80 -8.39 -15.20
N LYS A 69 -18.83 -8.98 -15.92
CA LYS A 69 -18.67 -10.43 -16.06
C LYS A 69 -18.22 -11.13 -14.75
N SER A 70 -17.46 -10.46 -13.91
CA SER A 70 -16.96 -11.03 -12.64
C SER A 70 -18.03 -10.95 -11.56
N ARG A 71 -18.46 -12.10 -11.03
CA ARG A 71 -19.44 -12.17 -9.92
C ARG A 71 -18.98 -11.41 -8.67
N LEU A 72 -17.70 -11.45 -8.36
CA LEU A 72 -17.12 -10.75 -7.20
C LEU A 72 -17.16 -9.25 -7.42
N ALA A 73 -16.67 -8.76 -8.57
CA ALA A 73 -16.70 -7.34 -8.91
C ALA A 73 -18.13 -6.79 -8.94
N PHE A 74 -19.08 -7.55 -9.49
CA PHE A 74 -20.49 -7.21 -9.50
C PHE A 74 -21.05 -7.03 -8.07
N ARG A 75 -20.84 -8.03 -7.18
CA ARG A 75 -21.30 -7.95 -5.79
C ARG A 75 -20.67 -6.77 -5.05
N LEU A 76 -19.36 -6.58 -5.18
CA LEU A 76 -18.66 -5.46 -4.54
C LEU A 76 -19.19 -4.11 -5.03
N THR A 77 -19.45 -3.96 -6.33
CA THR A 77 -20.00 -2.71 -6.89
C THR A 77 -21.40 -2.42 -6.35
N ILE A 78 -22.28 -3.43 -6.25
CA ILE A 78 -23.62 -3.25 -5.66
C ILE A 78 -23.53 -2.87 -4.19
N ILE A 79 -22.75 -3.62 -3.39
CA ILE A 79 -22.58 -3.33 -1.95
C ILE A 79 -22.07 -1.90 -1.76
N PHE A 80 -21.04 -1.52 -2.50
CA PHE A 80 -20.45 -0.18 -2.41
C PHE A 80 -21.43 0.91 -2.82
N SER A 81 -22.15 0.73 -3.93
CA SER A 81 -23.16 1.69 -4.39
C SER A 81 -24.34 1.82 -3.41
N SER A 82 -24.79 0.70 -2.84
CA SER A 82 -25.85 0.70 -1.82
C SER A 82 -25.39 1.42 -0.54
N LEU A 83 -24.14 1.23 -0.15
CA LEU A 83 -23.56 1.91 1.01
C LEU A 83 -23.43 3.42 0.78
N VAL A 84 -23.02 3.83 -0.42
CA VAL A 84 -22.99 5.25 -0.82
C VAL A 84 -24.39 5.86 -0.76
N LEU A 85 -25.42 5.17 -1.26
CA LEU A 85 -26.81 5.63 -1.22
C LEU A 85 -27.30 5.75 0.22
N PHE A 86 -27.03 4.74 1.04
CA PHE A 86 -27.41 4.75 2.46
C PHE A 86 -26.77 5.92 3.21
N ILE A 87 -25.45 6.11 3.06
CA ILE A 87 -24.72 7.22 3.69
C ILE A 87 -25.27 8.58 3.23
N SER A 88 -25.58 8.73 1.93
CA SER A 88 -26.14 9.95 1.39
C SER A 88 -27.53 10.27 1.95
N LEU A 89 -28.37 9.24 2.14
CA LEU A 89 -29.68 9.38 2.78
C LEU A 89 -29.55 9.79 4.24
N VAL A 90 -28.68 9.12 5.00
CA VAL A 90 -28.42 9.46 6.41
C VAL A 90 -27.87 10.87 6.51
N SER A 91 -26.95 11.28 5.64
CA SER A 91 -26.40 12.63 5.62
C SER A 91 -27.47 13.68 5.32
N LEU A 92 -28.38 13.42 4.39
CA LEU A 92 -29.50 14.30 4.07
C LEU A 92 -30.41 14.48 5.29
N VAL A 93 -30.82 13.39 5.94
CA VAL A 93 -31.69 13.40 7.12
C VAL A 93 -31.03 14.14 8.29
N THR A 94 -29.76 13.85 8.59
CA THR A 94 -29.05 14.51 9.70
C THR A 94 -28.87 16.00 9.45
N ASN A 95 -28.68 16.42 8.20
CA ASN A 95 -28.62 17.84 7.84
C ASN A 95 -29.98 18.56 8.01
N LEU A 96 -31.07 17.87 7.66
CA LEU A 96 -32.45 18.41 7.84
C LEU A 96 -32.82 18.54 9.32
N ILE A 97 -32.46 17.56 10.16
CA ILE A 97 -32.72 17.58 11.62
C ILE A 97 -31.86 18.63 12.35
N GLY A 98 -30.81 19.13 11.70
CA GLY A 98 -29.91 20.12 12.30
C GLY A 98 -28.62 19.56 12.89
N ILE A 99 -28.38 18.22 12.80
CA ILE A 99 -27.12 17.60 13.17
C ILE A 99 -26.13 17.77 12.00
N SER A 100 -25.83 19.03 11.68
CA SER A 100 -25.09 19.41 10.47
C SER A 100 -23.66 18.85 10.44
N TYR A 101 -23.00 18.73 11.60
CA TYR A 101 -21.65 18.17 11.68
C TYR A 101 -21.59 16.70 11.20
N LEU A 102 -22.55 15.87 11.62
CA LEU A 102 -22.59 14.48 11.19
C LEU A 102 -22.87 14.37 9.68
N GLY A 103 -23.81 15.16 9.16
CA GLY A 103 -24.10 15.24 7.73
C GLY A 103 -22.85 15.66 6.93
N TYR A 104 -22.10 16.63 7.44
CA TYR A 104 -20.82 17.06 6.86
C TYR A 104 -19.80 15.92 6.82
N VAL A 105 -19.49 15.30 7.97
CA VAL A 105 -18.49 14.23 8.07
C VAL A 105 -18.85 13.07 7.13
N LEU A 106 -20.12 12.67 7.07
CA LEU A 106 -20.57 11.60 6.20
C LEU A 106 -20.43 11.95 4.71
N THR A 107 -20.91 13.13 4.29
CA THR A 107 -20.84 13.53 2.87
C THR A 107 -19.42 13.76 2.42
N TYR A 108 -18.64 14.55 3.15
CA TYR A 108 -17.27 14.87 2.79
C TYR A 108 -16.36 13.64 2.92
N GLY A 109 -16.55 12.83 3.95
CA GLY A 109 -15.83 11.59 4.13
C GLY A 109 -16.05 10.63 2.98
N MET A 110 -17.31 10.41 2.60
CA MET A 110 -17.66 9.58 1.46
C MET A 110 -17.06 10.10 0.16
N MET A 111 -17.16 11.41 -0.11
CA MET A 111 -16.58 12.01 -1.31
C MET A 111 -15.07 11.91 -1.33
N ASN A 112 -14.40 12.14 -0.20
CA ASN A 112 -12.96 11.94 -0.04
C ASN A 112 -12.54 10.51 -0.40
N ILE A 113 -13.26 9.51 0.10
CA ILE A 113 -12.97 8.11 -0.22
C ILE A 113 -13.16 7.83 -1.70
N LEU A 114 -14.24 8.34 -2.33
CA LEU A 114 -14.52 8.11 -3.74
C LEU A 114 -13.41 8.65 -4.65
N TYR A 115 -13.03 9.91 -4.51
CA TYR A 115 -12.01 10.48 -5.39
C TYR A 115 -10.60 9.99 -5.09
N ASN A 116 -10.28 9.72 -3.81
CA ASN A 116 -8.99 9.14 -3.46
C ASN A 116 -8.87 7.70 -3.99
N THR A 117 -9.94 6.89 -3.93
CA THR A 117 -9.96 5.56 -4.54
C THR A 117 -9.64 5.64 -6.03
N PHE A 118 -10.27 6.57 -6.74
CA PHE A 118 -9.97 6.78 -8.16
C PHE A 118 -8.53 7.27 -8.38
N GLY A 119 -8.05 8.21 -7.57
CA GLY A 119 -6.68 8.72 -7.63
C GLY A 119 -5.63 7.63 -7.41
N ILE A 120 -5.79 6.83 -6.36
CA ILE A 120 -4.90 5.71 -6.04
C ILE A 120 -4.88 4.68 -7.18
N TYR A 121 -6.06 4.34 -7.74
CA TYR A 121 -6.16 3.43 -8.87
C TYR A 121 -5.41 3.95 -10.11
N VAL A 122 -5.58 5.22 -10.46
CA VAL A 122 -4.87 5.84 -11.60
C VAL A 122 -3.36 5.85 -11.36
N ILE A 123 -2.92 6.21 -10.14
CA ILE A 123 -1.49 6.19 -9.78
C ILE A 123 -0.93 4.78 -9.89
N ALA A 124 -1.65 3.76 -9.39
CA ALA A 124 -1.23 2.37 -9.50
C ALA A 124 -1.07 1.94 -10.97
N LEU A 125 -2.04 2.25 -11.83
CA LEU A 125 -1.96 1.97 -13.28
C LEU A 125 -0.75 2.65 -13.94
N VAL A 126 -0.48 3.91 -13.62
CA VAL A 126 0.68 4.64 -14.15
C VAL A 126 1.99 3.99 -13.69
N LEU A 127 2.08 3.63 -12.42
CA LEU A 127 3.25 2.94 -11.87
C LEU A 127 3.46 1.57 -12.51
N GLU A 128 2.40 0.79 -12.73
CA GLU A 128 2.48 -0.49 -13.44
C GLU A 128 3.00 -0.30 -14.87
N GLY A 129 2.43 0.65 -15.61
CA GLY A 129 2.88 0.98 -16.96
C GLY A 129 4.35 1.39 -16.99
N PHE A 130 4.77 2.21 -16.02
CA PHE A 130 6.16 2.65 -15.89
C PHE A 130 7.12 1.48 -15.59
N VAL A 131 6.73 0.57 -14.68
CA VAL A 131 7.52 -0.64 -14.36
C VAL A 131 7.68 -1.51 -15.59
N VAL A 132 6.59 -1.75 -16.34
CA VAL A 132 6.64 -2.55 -17.58
C VAL A 132 7.58 -1.90 -18.61
N LEU A 133 7.50 -0.57 -18.78
CA LEU A 133 8.39 0.17 -19.70
C LEU A 133 9.86 0.09 -19.26
N LEU A 134 10.14 0.24 -17.96
CA LEU A 134 11.51 0.16 -17.43
C LEU A 134 12.10 -1.25 -17.65
N ILE A 135 11.36 -2.32 -17.32
CA ILE A 135 11.83 -3.69 -17.47
C ILE A 135 12.06 -4.07 -18.94
N ARG A 136 11.22 -3.54 -19.84
CA ARG A 136 11.31 -3.83 -21.29
C ARG A 136 12.31 -2.93 -22.04
N ARG A 137 12.87 -1.90 -21.39
CA ARG A 137 13.86 -1.02 -22.00
C ARG A 137 15.16 -1.80 -22.35
N ARG A 138 15.75 -1.53 -23.51
CA ARG A 138 16.98 -2.20 -23.99
C ARG A 138 18.11 -2.19 -22.96
N GLY A 139 18.30 -1.07 -22.24
CA GLY A 139 19.33 -0.96 -21.19
C GLY A 139 19.08 -1.86 -19.96
N ALA A 140 17.82 -2.09 -19.57
CA ALA A 140 17.52 -3.02 -18.48
C ALA A 140 17.69 -4.48 -18.92
N GLN A 141 17.38 -4.80 -20.18
CA GLN A 141 17.55 -6.14 -20.74
C GLN A 141 19.00 -6.54 -20.99
N SER A 142 19.97 -5.61 -20.91
CA SER A 142 21.39 -5.96 -20.94
C SER A 142 21.87 -6.64 -19.67
N LEU A 143 21.12 -6.55 -18.57
CA LEU A 143 21.39 -7.27 -17.33
C LEU A 143 20.85 -8.71 -17.43
N HIS A 144 21.70 -9.70 -17.19
CA HIS A 144 21.34 -11.12 -17.23
C HIS A 144 20.20 -11.47 -16.27
N ILE A 145 20.14 -10.82 -15.11
CA ILE A 145 19.05 -10.97 -14.13
C ILE A 145 17.70 -10.54 -14.72
N VAL A 146 17.65 -9.37 -15.35
CA VAL A 146 16.41 -8.87 -15.95
C VAL A 146 15.96 -9.77 -17.10
N LYS A 147 16.88 -10.17 -17.97
CA LYS A 147 16.59 -11.08 -19.08
C LYS A 147 16.05 -12.43 -18.60
N SER A 148 16.62 -12.99 -17.53
CA SER A 148 16.24 -14.31 -17.00
C SER A 148 14.95 -14.29 -16.18
N PHE A 149 14.69 -13.22 -15.42
CA PHE A 149 13.60 -13.15 -14.45
C PHE A 149 12.56 -12.05 -14.71
N SER A 150 12.59 -11.40 -15.89
CA SER A 150 11.74 -10.25 -16.22
C SER A 150 10.25 -10.44 -15.85
N LYS A 151 9.63 -11.56 -16.28
CA LYS A 151 8.22 -11.86 -16.00
C LYS A 151 7.93 -12.05 -14.50
N LYS A 152 8.86 -12.68 -13.76
CA LYS A 152 8.69 -12.89 -12.32
C LYS A 152 8.88 -11.57 -11.54
N MET A 153 9.85 -10.75 -11.96
CA MET A 153 10.09 -9.43 -11.39
C MET A 153 8.90 -8.49 -11.65
N GLU A 154 8.43 -8.41 -12.89
CA GLU A 154 7.26 -7.64 -13.28
C GLU A 154 6.06 -7.99 -12.39
N ARG A 155 5.70 -9.27 -12.29
CA ARG A 155 4.59 -9.75 -11.49
C ARG A 155 4.73 -9.43 -10.00
N ARG A 156 5.93 -9.55 -9.43
CA ARG A 156 6.17 -9.24 -8.02
C ARG A 156 6.10 -7.75 -7.73
N ILE A 157 6.70 -6.92 -8.59
CA ILE A 157 6.67 -5.47 -8.43
C ILE A 157 5.23 -4.96 -8.55
N ILE A 158 4.46 -5.44 -9.52
CA ILE A 158 3.05 -5.11 -9.66
C ILE A 158 2.25 -5.53 -8.42
N LEU A 159 2.51 -6.72 -7.87
CA LEU A 159 1.89 -7.16 -6.61
C LEU A 159 2.21 -6.20 -5.45
N PHE A 160 3.47 -5.75 -5.31
CA PHE A 160 3.85 -4.78 -4.29
C PHE A 160 3.16 -3.43 -4.49
N ILE A 161 3.02 -2.95 -5.73
CA ILE A 161 2.27 -1.72 -6.05
C ILE A 161 0.83 -1.85 -5.58
N HIS A 162 0.16 -2.97 -5.87
CA HIS A 162 -1.22 -3.21 -5.44
C HIS A 162 -1.35 -3.32 -3.92
N LEU A 163 -0.47 -4.04 -3.25
CA LEU A 163 -0.47 -4.16 -1.78
C LEU A 163 -0.26 -2.79 -1.12
N TYR A 164 0.68 -2.00 -1.63
CA TYR A 164 0.92 -0.64 -1.14
C TYR A 164 -0.27 0.28 -1.40
N ALA A 165 -0.89 0.17 -2.58
CA ALA A 165 -2.10 0.92 -2.92
C ALA A 165 -3.26 0.61 -1.98
N ILE A 166 -3.48 -0.69 -1.66
CA ILE A 166 -4.51 -1.13 -0.69
C ILE A 166 -4.19 -0.61 0.72
N PHE A 167 -2.93 -0.71 1.16
CA PHE A 167 -2.50 -0.19 2.47
C PHE A 167 -2.72 1.31 2.58
N PHE A 168 -2.32 2.06 1.55
CA PHE A 168 -2.49 3.51 1.50
C PHE A 168 -3.98 3.90 1.47
N TRP A 169 -4.79 3.15 0.74
CA TRP A 169 -6.25 3.33 0.68
C TRP A 169 -6.92 3.11 2.04
N LEU A 170 -6.57 2.04 2.76
CA LEU A 170 -7.08 1.78 4.11
C LEU A 170 -6.67 2.90 5.08
N ARG A 171 -5.41 3.33 5.03
CA ARG A 171 -4.93 4.47 5.84
C ARG A 171 -5.74 5.73 5.58
N MET A 172 -6.05 6.01 4.31
CA MET A 172 -6.86 7.17 3.92
C MET A 172 -8.28 7.10 4.48
N ILE A 173 -8.91 5.93 4.48
CA ILE A 173 -10.24 5.73 5.09
C ILE A 173 -10.18 6.06 6.59
N PHE A 174 -9.24 5.49 7.33
CA PHE A 174 -9.07 5.77 8.75
C PHE A 174 -8.80 7.24 9.04
N SER A 175 -7.97 7.89 8.21
CA SER A 175 -7.68 9.32 8.33
C SER A 175 -8.92 10.17 8.08
N THR A 176 -9.74 9.82 7.08
CA THR A 176 -10.95 10.57 6.71
C THR A 176 -11.99 10.60 7.83
N PHE A 177 -12.12 9.52 8.59
CA PHE A 177 -13.04 9.45 9.72
C PHE A 177 -12.41 9.82 11.07
N GLY A 178 -11.17 10.31 11.08
CA GLY A 178 -10.48 10.68 12.31
C GLY A 178 -10.06 9.49 13.19
N VAL A 179 -10.24 8.26 12.69
CA VAL A 179 -9.96 7.03 13.44
C VAL A 179 -8.47 6.66 13.42
N SER A 180 -7.70 7.26 12.50
CA SER A 180 -6.28 6.95 12.30
C SER A 180 -5.44 7.09 13.58
N GLN A 181 -5.72 8.12 14.39
CA GLN A 181 -4.99 8.37 15.63
C GLN A 181 -5.27 7.27 16.66
N TYR A 182 -6.53 6.90 16.84
CA TYR A 182 -6.93 5.83 17.77
C TYR A 182 -6.33 4.47 17.37
N VAL A 183 -6.31 4.16 16.07
CA VAL A 183 -5.68 2.93 15.56
C VAL A 183 -4.18 2.94 15.80
N TRP A 184 -3.54 4.10 15.60
CA TRP A 184 -2.10 4.25 15.82
C TRP A 184 -1.74 4.13 17.30
N ASP A 185 -2.48 4.79 18.17
CA ASP A 185 -2.31 4.73 19.62
C ASP A 185 -2.51 3.30 20.15
N TRP A 186 -3.51 2.60 19.63
CA TRP A 186 -3.75 1.20 19.96
C TRP A 186 -2.60 0.28 19.51
N ILE A 187 -2.06 0.48 18.30
CA ILE A 187 -0.88 -0.26 17.82
C ILE A 187 0.34 0.04 18.71
N LEU A 188 0.56 1.31 19.08
CA LEU A 188 1.66 1.69 19.97
C LEU A 188 1.51 1.04 21.34
N GLN A 189 0.34 1.07 21.94
CA GLN A 189 0.08 0.41 23.22
C GLN A 189 0.38 -1.10 23.18
N ILE A 190 0.00 -1.79 22.08
CA ILE A 190 0.33 -3.21 21.92
C ILE A 190 1.83 -3.42 21.76
N THR A 191 2.51 -2.58 21.00
CA THR A 191 3.95 -2.73 20.74
C THR A 191 4.80 -2.38 21.96
N GLU A 192 4.31 -1.50 22.83
CA GLU A 192 4.97 -1.12 24.10
C GLU A 192 4.69 -2.10 25.24
N TYR A 193 3.69 -2.98 25.09
CA TYR A 193 3.43 -4.00 26.10
C TYR A 193 4.64 -4.92 26.24
N SER A 194 5.19 -4.98 27.46
CA SER A 194 6.42 -5.73 27.74
C SER A 194 6.24 -6.73 28.87
N TRP A 195 7.00 -7.83 28.79
CA TRP A 195 7.14 -8.81 29.85
C TRP A 195 8.57 -8.80 30.38
N THR A 196 8.71 -8.87 31.67
CA THR A 196 10.01 -9.02 32.32
C THR A 196 10.32 -10.51 32.53
N LEU A 197 11.35 -11.01 31.88
CA LEU A 197 11.90 -12.36 32.07
C LEU A 197 13.28 -12.22 32.75
N GLY A 198 13.28 -12.22 34.09
CA GLY A 198 14.48 -11.98 34.87
C GLY A 198 14.99 -10.54 34.73
N THR A 199 16.15 -10.37 34.13
CA THR A 199 16.77 -9.05 33.87
C THR A 199 16.47 -8.48 32.47
N ILE A 200 15.73 -9.22 31.62
CA ILE A 200 15.47 -8.84 30.26
C ILE A 200 14.00 -8.43 30.14
N GLU A 201 13.78 -7.22 29.66
CA GLU A 201 12.46 -6.70 29.33
C GLU A 201 12.21 -6.91 27.82
N ILE A 202 11.22 -7.76 27.49
CA ILE A 202 10.89 -8.09 26.09
C ILE A 202 9.56 -7.42 25.74
N ALA A 203 9.60 -6.40 24.91
CA ALA A 203 8.41 -5.77 24.38
C ALA A 203 7.86 -6.56 23.17
N VAL A 204 6.52 -6.52 22.98
CA VAL A 204 5.88 -7.10 21.80
C VAL A 204 6.47 -6.54 20.52
N GLY A 205 6.73 -5.23 20.49
CA GLY A 205 7.37 -4.56 19.35
C GLY A 205 8.77 -5.09 19.05
N ALA A 206 9.52 -5.50 20.07
CA ALA A 206 10.84 -6.11 19.93
C ALA A 206 10.75 -7.48 19.22
N ILE A 207 9.73 -8.29 19.54
CA ILE A 207 9.48 -9.58 18.89
C ILE A 207 9.12 -9.36 17.41
N PHE A 208 8.26 -8.40 17.10
CA PHE A 208 7.94 -8.04 15.72
C PHE A 208 9.18 -7.57 14.96
N SER A 209 9.99 -6.72 15.58
CA SER A 209 11.25 -6.23 14.99
C SER A 209 12.21 -7.38 14.70
N PHE A 210 12.37 -8.34 15.61
CA PHE A 210 13.16 -9.55 15.42
C PHE A 210 12.70 -10.34 14.18
N ILE A 211 11.40 -10.63 14.11
CA ILE A 211 10.83 -11.40 12.98
C ILE A 211 11.05 -10.65 11.66
N ILE A 212 10.80 -9.34 11.63
CA ILE A 212 10.97 -8.51 10.43
C ILE A 212 12.42 -8.51 9.98
N ILE A 213 13.37 -8.32 10.90
CA ILE A 213 14.81 -8.32 10.60
C ILE A 213 15.24 -9.69 10.05
N LEU A 214 14.76 -10.80 10.62
CA LEU A 214 15.05 -12.14 10.08
C LEU A 214 14.49 -12.33 8.66
N ILE A 215 13.27 -11.92 8.42
CA ILE A 215 12.65 -12.00 7.07
C ILE A 215 13.47 -11.18 6.07
N ILE A 216 13.82 -9.95 6.43
CA ILE A 216 14.65 -9.06 5.58
C ILE A 216 16.02 -9.70 5.34
N THR A 217 16.65 -10.26 6.37
CA THR A 217 17.96 -10.93 6.28
C THR A 217 17.93 -12.10 5.31
N ILE A 218 16.94 -12.98 5.44
CA ILE A 218 16.77 -14.13 4.54
C ILE A 218 16.51 -13.67 3.10
N PHE A 219 15.69 -12.64 2.93
CA PHE A 219 15.39 -12.06 1.62
C PHE A 219 16.65 -11.46 0.98
N MET A 220 17.38 -10.61 1.73
CA MET A 220 18.63 -9.98 1.27
C MET A 220 19.71 -11.02 0.94
N SER A 221 19.86 -12.06 1.78
CA SER A 221 20.78 -13.16 1.52
C SER A 221 20.48 -13.87 0.20
N ARG A 222 19.20 -14.14 -0.09
CA ARG A 222 18.78 -14.76 -1.36
C ARG A 222 19.01 -13.81 -2.55
N LEU A 223 18.69 -12.51 -2.37
CA LEU A 223 18.84 -11.52 -3.42
C LEU A 223 20.31 -11.33 -3.81
N VAL A 224 21.17 -11.15 -2.81
CA VAL A 224 22.62 -10.98 -3.04
C VAL A 224 23.21 -12.22 -3.68
N ARG A 225 22.86 -13.42 -3.21
CA ARG A 225 23.30 -14.69 -3.82
C ARG A 225 22.89 -14.77 -5.30
N THR A 226 21.63 -14.50 -5.60
CA THR A 226 21.14 -14.54 -6.99
C THR A 226 21.86 -13.51 -7.86
N PHE A 227 22.12 -12.32 -7.31
CA PHE A 227 22.88 -11.28 -8.01
C PHE A 227 24.31 -11.73 -8.31
N LEU A 228 25.01 -12.31 -7.35
CA LEU A 228 26.36 -12.87 -7.54
C LEU A 228 26.38 -13.96 -8.61
N GLU A 229 25.48 -14.93 -8.51
CA GLU A 229 25.43 -16.09 -9.42
C GLU A 229 25.06 -15.71 -10.85
N VAL A 230 24.09 -14.81 -11.04
CA VAL A 230 23.54 -14.49 -12.36
C VAL A 230 24.27 -13.34 -13.04
N GLU A 231 24.72 -12.33 -12.31
CA GLU A 231 25.31 -11.13 -12.93
C GLU A 231 26.85 -11.11 -12.83
N ILE A 232 27.41 -11.46 -11.68
CA ILE A 232 28.85 -11.34 -11.44
C ILE A 232 29.61 -12.56 -11.98
N PHE A 233 29.22 -13.76 -11.56
CA PHE A 233 29.98 -14.97 -11.93
C PHE A 233 29.81 -15.36 -13.38
N THR A 234 28.73 -14.97 -14.06
CA THR A 234 28.59 -15.18 -15.51
C THR A 234 29.54 -14.34 -16.32
N ARG A 235 30.02 -13.20 -15.77
CA ARG A 235 30.99 -12.32 -16.43
C ARG A 235 32.44 -12.69 -16.10
N LEU A 236 32.65 -13.38 -14.98
CA LEU A 236 33.99 -13.79 -14.52
C LEU A 236 34.24 -15.25 -14.87
N ARG A 237 35.38 -15.53 -15.50
CA ARG A 237 35.83 -16.91 -15.78
C ARG A 237 36.49 -17.49 -14.52
N LEU A 238 35.68 -17.93 -13.56
CA LEU A 238 36.19 -18.53 -12.32
C LEU A 238 36.34 -20.04 -12.42
N PRO A 239 37.35 -20.63 -11.74
CA PRO A 239 37.51 -22.07 -11.66
C PRO A 239 36.26 -22.76 -11.08
N ARG A 240 36.06 -24.03 -11.44
CA ARG A 240 34.94 -24.84 -10.94
C ARG A 240 34.98 -24.91 -9.41
N GLY A 241 33.84 -24.64 -8.75
CA GLY A 241 33.70 -24.64 -7.29
C GLY A 241 33.82 -23.27 -6.60
N VAL A 242 34.66 -22.36 -7.12
CA VAL A 242 34.88 -21.03 -6.53
C VAL A 242 33.58 -20.18 -6.44
N PRO A 243 32.72 -20.11 -7.48
CA PRO A 243 31.46 -19.40 -7.39
C PRO A 243 30.55 -19.87 -6.25
N GLY A 244 30.47 -21.21 -6.06
CA GLY A 244 29.69 -21.81 -4.99
C GLY A 244 30.21 -21.46 -3.58
N ALA A 245 31.53 -21.50 -3.40
CA ALA A 245 32.19 -21.17 -2.14
C ALA A 245 31.97 -19.69 -1.78
N ILE A 246 32.18 -18.79 -2.72
CA ILE A 246 31.95 -17.33 -2.50
C ILE A 246 30.47 -17.08 -2.18
N SER A 247 29.54 -17.67 -2.93
CA SER A 247 28.10 -17.52 -2.65
C SER A 247 27.73 -18.00 -1.25
N MET A 248 28.30 -19.11 -0.78
CA MET A 248 28.08 -19.64 0.57
C MET A 248 28.62 -18.69 1.65
N LEU A 249 29.86 -18.23 1.49
CA LEU A 249 30.49 -17.31 2.46
C LEU A 249 29.69 -16.02 2.60
N VAL A 250 29.32 -15.40 1.48
CA VAL A 250 28.50 -14.18 1.49
C VAL A 250 27.13 -14.43 2.11
N ARG A 251 26.51 -15.56 1.82
CA ARG A 251 25.24 -15.95 2.43
C ARG A 251 25.36 -16.08 3.94
N TYR A 252 26.38 -16.80 4.43
CA TYR A 252 26.59 -16.99 5.87
C TYR A 252 26.92 -15.68 6.58
N ALA A 253 27.72 -14.79 5.96
CA ALA A 253 28.00 -13.47 6.49
C ALA A 253 26.74 -12.64 6.64
N ILE A 254 25.86 -12.59 5.63
CA ILE A 254 24.60 -11.84 5.69
C ILE A 254 23.68 -12.43 6.76
N ILE A 255 23.53 -13.76 6.81
CA ILE A 255 22.69 -14.42 7.83
C ILE A 255 23.25 -14.19 9.23
N GLY A 256 24.57 -14.30 9.41
CA GLY A 256 25.22 -14.05 10.70
C GLY A 256 24.98 -12.63 11.20
N ILE A 257 25.29 -11.63 10.37
CA ILE A 257 25.08 -10.21 10.73
C ILE A 257 23.59 -9.93 10.98
N GLY A 258 22.71 -10.43 10.11
CA GLY A 258 21.29 -10.21 10.26
C GLY A 258 20.68 -10.89 11.49
N SER A 259 21.14 -12.09 11.83
CA SER A 259 20.74 -12.77 13.08
C SER A 259 21.21 -12.02 14.31
N PHE A 260 22.44 -11.48 14.26
CA PHE A 260 22.98 -10.64 15.31
C PHE A 260 22.14 -9.37 15.52
N LEU A 261 21.79 -8.68 14.45
CA LEU A 261 20.91 -7.51 14.50
C LEU A 261 19.50 -7.87 15.00
N ALA A 262 18.98 -9.03 14.61
CA ALA A 262 17.68 -9.50 15.07
C ALA A 262 17.68 -9.75 16.58
N ILE A 263 18.70 -10.43 17.11
CA ILE A 263 18.83 -10.70 18.54
C ILE A 263 19.01 -9.39 19.34
N SER A 264 19.79 -8.43 18.81
CA SER A 264 19.94 -7.10 19.41
C SER A 264 18.62 -6.34 19.51
N ALA A 265 17.72 -6.51 18.53
CA ALA A 265 16.41 -5.85 18.50
C ALA A 265 15.46 -6.33 19.62
N ILE A 266 15.69 -7.51 20.23
CA ILE A 266 14.94 -8.00 21.40
C ILE A 266 15.44 -7.36 22.71
N GLY A 267 16.55 -6.60 22.65
CA GLY A 267 17.15 -5.99 23.86
C GLY A 267 18.22 -6.85 24.53
N ILE A 268 18.65 -7.97 23.90
CA ILE A 268 19.73 -8.79 24.40
C ILE A 268 21.07 -8.06 24.21
N ASP A 269 21.81 -7.82 25.28
CA ASP A 269 23.13 -7.21 25.19
C ASP A 269 24.13 -8.15 24.51
N LEU A 270 24.51 -7.78 23.31
CA LEU A 270 25.42 -8.54 22.47
C LEU A 270 26.88 -8.12 22.60
N SER A 271 27.22 -7.25 23.55
CA SER A 271 28.60 -6.76 23.76
C SER A 271 29.57 -7.92 23.99
N ARG A 272 29.13 -8.94 24.73
CA ARG A 272 29.91 -10.17 24.98
C ARG A 272 30.08 -11.05 23.73
N PHE A 273 29.10 -11.06 22.83
CA PHE A 273 29.17 -11.77 21.56
C PHE A 273 30.12 -11.10 20.57
N GLY A 274 30.26 -9.76 20.60
CA GLY A 274 31.22 -9.02 19.81
C GLY A 274 32.66 -9.48 20.07
N LEU A 275 32.99 -9.76 21.32
CA LEU A 275 34.30 -10.30 21.73
C LEU A 275 34.53 -11.70 21.17
N LEU A 276 33.53 -12.57 21.24
CA LEU A 276 33.59 -13.91 20.64
C LEU A 276 33.72 -13.85 19.12
N ALA A 277 32.93 -12.99 18.46
CA ALA A 277 33.01 -12.79 17.01
C ALA A 277 34.36 -12.25 16.58
N GLY A 278 34.96 -11.35 17.38
CA GLY A 278 36.33 -10.86 17.18
C GLY A 278 37.36 -11.96 17.29
N ALA A 279 37.29 -12.80 18.33
CA ALA A 279 38.18 -13.95 18.48
C ALA A 279 38.06 -14.96 17.34
N MET A 280 36.83 -15.26 16.89
CA MET A 280 36.59 -16.12 15.69
C MET A 280 37.14 -15.47 14.41
N GLY A 281 36.99 -14.15 14.25
CA GLY A 281 37.54 -13.42 13.10
C GLY A 281 39.05 -13.49 13.03
N VAL A 282 39.72 -13.36 14.17
CA VAL A 282 41.18 -13.53 14.32
C VAL A 282 41.59 -14.97 13.98
N GLY A 283 40.86 -15.98 14.53
CA GLY A 283 41.13 -17.40 14.26
C GLY A 283 40.98 -17.76 12.77
N LEU A 284 39.94 -17.27 12.11
CA LEU A 284 39.72 -17.46 10.68
C LEU A 284 40.70 -16.67 9.80
N GLY A 285 41.24 -15.55 10.31
CA GLY A 285 42.22 -14.75 9.58
C GLY A 285 43.64 -15.28 9.62
N PHE A 286 43.99 -16.05 10.66
CA PHE A 286 45.30 -16.70 10.82
C PHE A 286 45.34 -18.18 10.38
N GLY A 287 44.21 -18.79 10.12
CA GLY A 287 44.10 -20.18 9.62
C GLY A 287 43.78 -20.24 8.15
#